data_fb45f81e170d650faa9cb59caffdde4c
#
_entry.id   fb45f81e170d650faa9cb59caffdde4c
#
_cell.length_a   1.000
_cell.length_b   1.000
_cell.length_c   1.000
_cell.angle_alpha   90.00
_cell.angle_beta   90.00
_cell.angle_gamma   90.00
#
_symmetry.space_group_name_H-M   'P 1'
#
loop_
_entity.id
_entity.type
_entity.pdbx_description
1 polymer ?
#
loop_
_entity_poly.entity_id
_entity_poly.type
_entity_poly.pdbx_seq_one_letter_code
_entity_poly.pdbx_strand_id
1 'polypeptide(L)'
;SEMCIRDRSKDALAKTKLGAWEYDIKGTYYKCNMTDIMASIGLVQLKRYPGLLKRRRDIIERYTQGIAADDVDIMKHFTDEYISSGHLYLVRLLGKDVKERNELITRLAEAGVATNVHYKPLPMHTAYKNMGFDIKDFPHSYNMYRNEITLPLHTCLTDEQVEYVIEQFNRMK
;
A
#
# COMPACT_ATOMS: atom_id res chain seq x y z
N SER A 1 -5.98 24.38 5.94
CA SER A 1 -6.95 25.21 6.65
C SER A 1 -8.14 24.42 7.20
N GLU A 2 -8.58 23.32 6.58
CA GLU A 2 -9.72 22.52 7.08
C GLU A 2 -9.47 21.85 8.42
N MET A 3 -8.24 21.48 8.74
CA MET A 3 -7.95 20.83 10.03
C MET A 3 -7.97 21.78 11.22
N CYS A 4 -7.76 23.09 11.00
CA CYS A 4 -7.98 24.09 12.04
C CYS A 4 -9.48 24.38 12.30
N ILE A 5 -10.38 23.89 11.44
CA ILE A 5 -11.82 24.10 11.54
C ILE A 5 -12.47 23.04 12.44
N ARG A 6 -11.89 21.85 12.55
CA ARG A 6 -12.48 20.73 13.30
C ARG A 6 -12.51 20.91 14.80
N ASP A 7 -11.53 21.61 15.36
CA ASP A 7 -11.43 21.86 16.80
C ASP A 7 -12.12 23.14 17.26
N ARG A 8 -12.59 23.98 16.34
CA ARG A 8 -13.26 25.26 16.60
C ARG A 8 -14.74 25.22 16.24
N SER A 9 -15.51 26.12 16.86
CA SER A 9 -16.90 26.32 16.45
C SER A 9 -16.98 26.88 15.02
N LYS A 10 -18.07 26.56 14.29
CA LYS A 10 -18.28 27.03 12.90
C LYS A 10 -18.19 28.56 12.80
N ASP A 11 -18.51 29.29 13.86
CA ASP A 11 -18.50 30.75 13.93
C ASP A 11 -17.08 31.34 14.00
N ALA A 12 -16.06 30.54 14.34
CA ALA A 12 -14.66 31.00 14.42
C ALA A 12 -14.08 31.49 13.10
N LEU A 13 -14.64 31.04 11.97
CA LEU A 13 -14.22 31.44 10.62
C LEU A 13 -15.11 32.50 10.01
N ALA A 14 -16.37 32.54 10.41
CA ALA A 14 -17.33 33.56 10.00
C ALA A 14 -17.23 34.78 10.90
N LYS A 15 -16.16 35.56 10.80
CA LYS A 15 -16.04 36.87 11.48
C LYS A 15 -17.03 37.87 10.88
N THR A 16 -18.31 37.62 11.09
CA THR A 16 -19.40 38.46 10.54
C THR A 16 -19.66 39.71 11.34
N LYS A 17 -19.09 39.83 12.56
CA LYS A 17 -19.24 41.01 13.40
C LYS A 17 -17.89 41.69 13.63
N LEU A 18 -17.88 42.99 13.51
CA LEU A 18 -16.72 43.80 13.83
C LEU A 18 -16.33 43.58 15.34
N GLY A 19 -15.08 43.22 15.60
CA GLY A 19 -14.58 42.93 16.94
C GLY A 19 -14.85 41.50 17.46
N ALA A 20 -15.44 40.61 16.67
CA ALA A 20 -15.64 39.21 17.08
C ALA A 20 -14.29 38.46 17.15
N TRP A 21 -13.86 38.15 18.37
CA TRP A 21 -12.61 37.47 18.67
C TRP A 21 -12.82 36.08 19.32
N GLU A 22 -13.95 35.94 20.03
CA GLU A 22 -14.25 34.75 20.82
C GLU A 22 -14.63 33.55 19.95
N TYR A 23 -14.09 32.43 20.27
CA TYR A 23 -14.44 31.14 19.64
C TYR A 23 -14.29 30.03 20.68
N ASP A 24 -15.00 28.92 20.49
CA ASP A 24 -14.95 27.77 21.35
C ASP A 24 -14.16 26.63 20.67
N ILE A 25 -13.42 25.84 21.47
CA ILE A 25 -12.70 24.64 21.07
C ILE A 25 -13.59 23.45 21.39
N LYS A 26 -14.10 22.77 20.34
CA LYS A 26 -15.06 21.66 20.47
C LYS A 26 -14.42 20.29 20.68
N GLY A 27 -13.10 20.17 20.52
CA GLY A 27 -12.38 18.92 20.73
C GLY A 27 -10.88 19.10 20.72
N THR A 28 -10.16 18.14 21.28
CA THR A 28 -8.69 18.14 21.35
C THR A 28 -8.12 17.38 20.14
N TYR A 29 -7.78 18.09 19.07
CA TYR A 29 -7.19 17.53 17.86
C TYR A 29 -5.77 18.05 17.65
N TYR A 30 -5.03 17.34 16.80
CA TYR A 30 -3.70 17.81 16.41
C TYR A 30 -3.78 19.05 15.51
N LYS A 31 -2.92 20.01 15.76
CA LYS A 31 -2.74 21.15 14.86
C LYS A 31 -1.79 20.73 13.71
N CYS A 32 -2.33 20.51 12.53
CA CYS A 32 -1.57 20.15 11.33
C CYS A 32 -1.86 21.18 10.23
N ASN A 33 -0.90 22.07 9.97
CA ASN A 33 -1.01 23.04 8.89
C ASN A 33 -0.26 22.52 7.67
N MET A 34 -0.89 22.60 6.51
CA MET A 34 -0.23 22.42 5.22
C MET A 34 0.36 23.79 4.80
N THR A 35 1.65 23.82 4.49
CA THR A 35 2.27 25.02 3.93
C THR A 35 1.89 25.20 2.46
N ASP A 36 1.99 26.42 1.94
CA ASP A 36 1.68 26.71 0.54
C ASP A 36 2.58 25.94 -0.43
N ILE A 37 3.84 25.69 -0.04
CA ILE A 37 4.79 24.87 -0.80
C ILE A 37 4.27 23.43 -0.89
N MET A 38 3.86 22.82 0.23
CA MET A 38 3.31 21.48 0.24
C MET A 38 1.98 21.40 -0.53
N ALA A 39 1.13 22.43 -0.40
CA ALA A 39 -0.13 22.51 -1.12
C ALA A 39 0.10 22.60 -2.64
N SER A 40 1.06 23.40 -3.09
CA SER A 40 1.38 23.55 -4.53
C SER A 40 1.87 22.22 -5.13
N ILE A 41 2.74 21.48 -4.43
CA ILE A 41 3.17 20.14 -4.84
C ILE A 41 1.97 19.19 -4.89
N GLY A 42 1.12 19.22 -3.86
CA GLY A 42 -0.08 18.41 -3.77
C GLY A 42 -1.04 18.64 -4.94
N LEU A 43 -1.27 19.88 -5.32
CA LEU A 43 -2.12 20.24 -6.46
C LEU A 43 -1.59 19.70 -7.79
N VAL A 44 -0.27 19.73 -8.00
CA VAL A 44 0.35 19.15 -9.20
C VAL A 44 0.22 17.63 -9.20
N GLN A 45 0.45 16.97 -8.07
CA GLN A 45 0.30 15.52 -7.96
C GLN A 45 -1.17 15.09 -8.15
N LEU A 46 -2.13 15.85 -7.63
CA LEU A 46 -3.55 15.57 -7.81
C LEU A 46 -3.95 15.63 -9.29
N LYS A 47 -3.43 16.60 -10.06
CA LYS A 47 -3.65 16.66 -11.52
C LYS A 47 -3.07 15.45 -12.26
N ARG A 48 -1.94 14.89 -11.78
CA ARG A 48 -1.28 13.71 -12.37
C ARG A 48 -1.92 12.40 -11.94
N TYR A 49 -2.63 12.39 -10.82
CA TYR A 49 -3.14 11.19 -10.17
C TYR A 49 -3.94 10.26 -11.09
N PRO A 50 -4.88 10.73 -11.94
CA PRO A 50 -5.62 9.84 -12.83
C PRO A 50 -4.72 9.04 -13.78
N GLY A 51 -3.68 9.68 -14.35
CA GLY A 51 -2.71 9.01 -15.21
C GLY A 51 -1.83 7.99 -14.45
N LEU A 52 -1.38 8.34 -13.24
CA LEU A 52 -0.62 7.44 -12.38
C LEU A 52 -1.46 6.22 -11.98
N LEU A 53 -2.72 6.42 -11.66
CA LEU A 53 -3.66 5.36 -11.31
C LEU A 53 -3.93 4.43 -12.51
N LYS A 54 -4.14 5.02 -13.70
CA LYS A 54 -4.30 4.24 -14.93
C LYS A 54 -3.08 3.34 -15.18
N ARG A 55 -1.86 3.88 -15.10
CA ARG A 55 -0.63 3.09 -15.31
C ARG A 55 -0.51 1.93 -14.33
N ARG A 56 -0.84 2.13 -13.06
CA ARG A 56 -0.86 1.04 -12.06
C ARG A 56 -1.85 -0.06 -12.44
N ARG A 57 -3.04 0.31 -12.91
CA ARG A 57 -4.06 -0.64 -13.37
C ARG A 57 -3.58 -1.42 -14.58
N ASP A 58 -2.98 -0.76 -15.56
CA ASP A 58 -2.43 -1.41 -16.75
C ASP A 58 -1.37 -2.47 -16.37
N ILE A 59 -0.50 -2.18 -15.39
CA ILE A 59 0.50 -3.14 -14.89
C ILE A 59 -0.18 -4.31 -14.14
N ILE A 60 -1.16 -4.05 -13.29
CA ILE A 60 -1.91 -5.06 -12.54
C ILE A 60 -2.59 -6.04 -13.52
N GLU A 61 -3.23 -5.51 -14.56
CA GLU A 61 -3.90 -6.33 -15.57
C GLU A 61 -2.90 -7.24 -16.30
N ARG A 62 -1.74 -6.72 -16.69
CA ARG A 62 -0.66 -7.52 -17.31
C ARG A 62 -0.15 -8.62 -16.38
N TYR A 63 0.13 -8.30 -15.12
CA TYR A 63 0.53 -9.31 -14.14
C TYR A 63 -0.53 -10.39 -13.96
N THR A 64 -1.80 -9.99 -13.85
CA THR A 64 -2.91 -10.92 -13.62
C THR A 64 -3.13 -11.85 -14.83
N GLN A 65 -2.88 -11.35 -16.04
CA GLN A 65 -2.98 -12.14 -17.29
C GLN A 65 -1.73 -12.99 -17.55
N GLY A 66 -0.55 -12.49 -17.20
CA GLY A 66 0.72 -13.13 -17.55
C GLY A 66 1.25 -14.11 -16.52
N ILE A 67 0.84 -14.01 -15.25
CA ILE A 67 1.27 -14.94 -14.20
C ILE A 67 0.44 -16.22 -14.29
N ALA A 68 1.13 -17.36 -14.46
CA ALA A 68 0.50 -18.67 -14.46
C ALA A 68 -0.08 -18.97 -13.06
N ALA A 69 -1.40 -19.23 -13.00
CA ALA A 69 -2.17 -19.25 -11.76
C ALA A 69 -2.27 -20.62 -11.06
N ASP A 70 -1.64 -21.67 -11.60
CA ASP A 70 -1.86 -23.05 -11.15
C ASP A 70 -1.42 -23.31 -9.68
N ASP A 71 -0.43 -22.56 -9.21
CA ASP A 71 0.21 -22.73 -7.91
C ASP A 71 0.31 -21.42 -7.10
N VAL A 72 -0.42 -20.40 -7.51
CA VAL A 72 -0.45 -19.09 -6.85
C VAL A 72 -1.87 -18.58 -6.62
N ASP A 73 -2.02 -17.79 -5.57
CA ASP A 73 -3.24 -17.04 -5.29
C ASP A 73 -2.92 -15.54 -5.43
N ILE A 74 -3.57 -14.89 -6.38
CA ILE A 74 -3.38 -13.48 -6.70
C ILE A 74 -4.50 -12.68 -6.05
N MET A 75 -4.14 -11.66 -5.26
CA MET A 75 -5.12 -10.76 -4.67
C MET A 75 -5.90 -10.04 -5.77
N LYS A 76 -7.23 -10.12 -5.72
CA LYS A 76 -8.10 -9.41 -6.66
C LYS A 76 -8.03 -7.91 -6.39
N HIS A 77 -7.75 -7.14 -7.42
CA HIS A 77 -7.70 -5.68 -7.36
C HIS A 77 -9.00 -5.00 -7.78
N PHE A 78 -9.80 -5.70 -8.58
CA PHE A 78 -11.04 -5.18 -9.13
C PHE A 78 -12.13 -6.24 -8.97
N THR A 79 -13.22 -5.85 -8.33
CA THR A 79 -14.44 -6.66 -8.15
C THR A 79 -15.66 -5.76 -8.34
N ASP A 80 -16.85 -6.33 -8.31
CA ASP A 80 -18.10 -5.55 -8.35
C ASP A 80 -18.28 -4.68 -7.10
N GLU A 81 -17.62 -5.03 -5.99
CA GLU A 81 -17.75 -4.35 -4.70
C GLU A 81 -16.66 -3.29 -4.46
N TYR A 82 -15.47 -3.45 -5.04
CA TYR A 82 -14.36 -2.50 -4.81
C TYR A 82 -13.40 -2.40 -5.99
N ILE A 83 -12.72 -1.26 -6.02
CA ILE A 83 -11.64 -0.96 -6.95
C ILE A 83 -10.40 -0.55 -6.14
N SER A 84 -9.32 -1.32 -6.28
CA SER A 84 -8.04 -1.02 -5.63
C SER A 84 -7.34 0.17 -6.28
N SER A 85 -6.64 0.97 -5.47
CA SER A 85 -5.70 2.00 -5.97
C SER A 85 -4.42 1.42 -6.59
N GLY A 86 -4.21 0.11 -6.47
CA GLY A 86 -3.02 -0.57 -6.99
C GLY A 86 -1.73 -0.17 -6.27
N HIS A 87 -1.76 -0.11 -4.94
CA HIS A 87 -0.56 0.23 -4.16
C HIS A 87 0.48 -0.88 -4.20
N LEU A 88 0.09 -2.13 -3.96
CA LEU A 88 0.93 -3.32 -3.93
C LEU A 88 0.33 -4.40 -4.84
N TYR A 89 1.18 -5.25 -5.41
CA TYR A 89 0.74 -6.46 -6.10
C TYR A 89 1.23 -7.69 -5.34
N LEU A 90 0.33 -8.29 -4.58
CA LEU A 90 0.59 -9.41 -3.68
C LEU A 90 0.25 -10.73 -4.35
N VAL A 91 1.18 -11.69 -4.27
CA VAL A 91 1.01 -13.05 -4.77
C VAL A 91 1.32 -14.01 -3.63
N ARG A 92 0.47 -15.01 -3.42
CA ARG A 92 0.71 -16.08 -2.46
C ARG A 92 1.12 -17.36 -3.19
N LEU A 93 2.21 -17.96 -2.76
CA LEU A 93 2.71 -19.23 -3.31
C LEU A 93 2.00 -20.38 -2.58
N LEU A 94 1.07 -21.04 -3.27
CA LEU A 94 0.27 -22.10 -2.67
C LEU A 94 1.16 -23.31 -2.31
N GLY A 95 0.96 -23.85 -1.11
CA GLY A 95 1.75 -24.97 -0.62
C GLY A 95 3.17 -24.64 -0.13
N LYS A 96 3.67 -23.42 -0.38
CA LYS A 96 5.02 -23.03 0.02
C LYS A 96 5.07 -22.49 1.45
N ASP A 97 6.24 -22.63 2.08
CA ASP A 97 6.54 -22.08 3.39
C ASP A 97 7.39 -20.80 3.33
N VAL A 98 7.78 -20.28 4.49
CA VAL A 98 8.62 -19.07 4.62
C VAL A 98 9.99 -19.28 3.97
N LYS A 99 10.58 -20.46 4.09
CA LYS A 99 11.91 -20.76 3.57
C LYS A 99 11.90 -20.78 2.05
N GLU A 100 10.97 -21.53 1.46
CA GLU A 100 10.81 -21.64 0.01
C GLU A 100 10.48 -20.27 -0.62
N ARG A 101 9.61 -19.47 0.03
CA ARG A 101 9.33 -18.11 -0.38
C ARG A 101 10.59 -17.22 -0.36
N ASN A 102 11.40 -17.31 0.71
CA ASN A 102 12.63 -16.52 0.81
C ASN A 102 13.69 -16.96 -0.23
N GLU A 103 13.78 -18.23 -0.54
CA GLU A 103 14.63 -18.75 -1.62
C GLU A 103 14.20 -18.18 -2.99
N LEU A 104 12.90 -18.11 -3.25
CA LEU A 104 12.39 -17.46 -4.47
C LEU A 104 12.73 -15.98 -4.51
N ILE A 105 12.59 -15.24 -3.41
CA ILE A 105 12.99 -13.83 -3.33
C ILE A 105 14.48 -13.67 -3.68
N THR A 106 15.35 -14.54 -3.16
CA THR A 106 16.78 -14.50 -3.45
C THR A 106 17.05 -14.72 -4.94
N ARG A 107 16.46 -15.75 -5.55
CA ARG A 107 16.62 -16.04 -6.98
C ARG A 107 16.12 -14.91 -7.88
N LEU A 108 14.98 -14.30 -7.53
CA LEU A 108 14.44 -13.15 -8.26
C LEU A 108 15.36 -11.94 -8.13
N ALA A 109 15.93 -11.70 -6.95
CA ALA A 109 16.89 -10.62 -6.74
C ALA A 109 18.18 -10.82 -7.56
N GLU A 110 18.69 -12.05 -7.65
CA GLU A 110 19.83 -12.41 -8.51
C GLU A 110 19.53 -12.17 -10.01
N ALA A 111 18.28 -12.32 -10.42
CA ALA A 111 17.80 -11.97 -11.75
C ALA A 111 17.46 -10.48 -11.92
N GLY A 112 17.74 -9.62 -10.93
CA GLY A 112 17.47 -8.19 -10.99
C GLY A 112 16.01 -7.80 -10.74
N VAL A 113 15.17 -8.71 -10.26
CA VAL A 113 13.77 -8.45 -9.88
C VAL A 113 13.67 -8.23 -8.37
N ALA A 114 13.51 -6.97 -7.97
CA ALA A 114 13.37 -6.59 -6.56
C ALA A 114 11.95 -6.92 -6.06
N THR A 115 11.84 -7.90 -5.18
CA THR A 115 10.58 -8.31 -4.54
C THR A 115 10.62 -8.03 -3.04
N ASN A 116 9.48 -8.04 -2.37
CA ASN A 116 9.36 -7.77 -0.95
C ASN A 116 8.26 -8.62 -0.31
N VAL A 117 8.03 -8.44 0.99
CA VAL A 117 6.93 -9.03 1.75
C VAL A 117 6.19 -7.93 2.52
N HIS A 118 4.90 -7.80 2.33
CA HIS A 118 4.07 -6.78 2.94
C HIS A 118 2.89 -7.39 3.73
N TYR A 119 3.07 -7.66 5.02
CA TYR A 119 4.22 -7.39 5.88
C TYR A 119 4.47 -8.55 6.84
N LYS A 120 5.65 -8.61 7.48
CA LYS A 120 5.86 -9.47 8.63
C LYS A 120 4.87 -9.06 9.73
N PRO A 121 4.04 -9.99 10.27
CA PRO A 121 3.06 -9.69 11.31
C PRO A 121 3.65 -9.01 12.54
N LEU A 122 2.97 -8.01 13.08
CA LEU A 122 3.44 -7.27 14.26
C LEU A 122 3.83 -8.16 15.44
N PRO A 123 3.07 -9.24 15.79
CA PRO A 123 3.44 -10.14 16.88
C PRO A 123 4.80 -10.85 16.69
N MET A 124 5.34 -10.87 15.48
CA MET A 124 6.65 -11.47 15.18
C MET A 124 7.82 -10.52 15.41
N HIS A 125 7.58 -9.22 15.64
CA HIS A 125 8.63 -8.25 15.94
C HIS A 125 8.96 -8.21 17.43
N THR A 126 10.23 -7.96 17.77
CA THR A 126 10.74 -7.97 19.14
C THR A 126 9.95 -7.06 20.08
N ALA A 127 9.61 -5.85 19.64
CA ALA A 127 8.84 -4.92 20.46
C ALA A 127 7.49 -5.49 20.90
N TYR A 128 6.76 -6.11 19.99
CA TYR A 128 5.44 -6.70 20.29
C TYR A 128 5.55 -8.00 21.09
N LYS A 129 6.58 -8.81 20.85
CA LYS A 129 6.87 -9.99 21.69
C LYS A 129 7.16 -9.58 23.13
N ASN A 130 7.90 -8.52 23.33
CA ASN A 130 8.19 -7.98 24.67
C ASN A 130 6.94 -7.43 25.37
N MET A 131 5.88 -7.10 24.61
CA MET A 131 4.56 -6.71 25.13
C MET A 131 3.64 -7.91 25.40
N GLY A 132 4.12 -9.15 25.18
CA GLY A 132 3.37 -10.38 25.44
C GLY A 132 2.57 -10.93 24.26
N PHE A 133 2.71 -10.37 23.05
CA PHE A 133 2.03 -10.92 21.86
C PHE A 133 2.76 -12.15 21.31
N ASP A 134 2.02 -13.22 21.01
CA ASP A 134 2.52 -14.41 20.31
C ASP A 134 1.82 -14.55 18.95
N ILE A 135 2.58 -14.85 17.91
CA ILE A 135 2.04 -15.09 16.56
C ILE A 135 1.06 -16.24 16.48
N LYS A 136 1.15 -17.19 17.39
CA LYS A 136 0.24 -18.35 17.50
C LYS A 136 -1.21 -17.93 17.74
N ASP A 137 -1.43 -16.78 18.38
CA ASP A 137 -2.75 -16.22 18.62
C ASP A 137 -3.35 -15.56 17.36
N PHE A 138 -2.55 -15.42 16.29
CA PHE A 138 -2.90 -14.78 15.03
C PHE A 138 -2.68 -15.70 13.82
N PRO A 139 -3.29 -16.89 13.76
CA PRO A 139 -3.02 -17.90 12.73
C PRO A 139 -3.36 -17.42 11.32
N HIS A 140 -4.39 -16.61 11.14
CA HIS A 140 -4.76 -16.05 9.83
C HIS A 140 -3.69 -15.08 9.32
N SER A 141 -3.18 -14.20 10.17
CA SER A 141 -2.11 -13.27 9.83
C SER A 141 -0.82 -13.99 9.44
N TYR A 142 -0.46 -15.04 10.20
CA TYR A 142 0.69 -15.88 9.86
C TYR A 142 0.50 -16.62 8.54
N ASN A 143 -0.67 -17.20 8.29
CA ASN A 143 -0.98 -17.92 7.06
C ASN A 143 -0.93 -17.03 5.81
N MET A 144 -1.32 -15.76 5.93
CA MET A 144 -1.17 -14.78 4.84
C MET A 144 0.29 -14.42 4.60
N TYR A 145 1.07 -14.22 5.65
CA TYR A 145 2.47 -13.81 5.57
C TYR A 145 3.41 -14.91 5.05
N ARG A 146 3.21 -16.18 5.48
CA ARG A 146 4.23 -17.25 5.33
C ARG A 146 4.67 -17.50 3.89
N ASN A 147 3.78 -17.29 2.93
CA ASN A 147 4.00 -17.59 1.51
C ASN A 147 3.66 -16.42 0.59
N GLU A 148 3.53 -15.22 1.14
CA GLU A 148 3.29 -14.00 0.37
C GLU A 148 4.59 -13.45 -0.18
N ILE A 149 4.54 -12.97 -1.43
CA ILE A 149 5.58 -12.20 -2.11
C ILE A 149 4.93 -11.03 -2.83
N THR A 150 5.55 -9.86 -2.74
CA THR A 150 5.09 -8.65 -3.43
C THR A 150 5.96 -8.38 -4.64
N LEU A 151 5.36 -8.34 -5.82
CA LEU A 151 6.04 -7.99 -7.07
C LEU A 151 6.18 -6.47 -7.23
N PRO A 152 7.18 -6.00 -8.00
CA PRO A 152 7.37 -4.57 -8.26
C PRO A 152 6.13 -3.93 -8.90
N LEU A 153 5.62 -2.85 -8.31
CA LEU A 153 4.49 -2.10 -8.85
C LEU A 153 4.67 -0.60 -8.64
N HIS A 154 5.17 0.08 -9.66
CA HIS A 154 5.28 1.54 -9.68
C HIS A 154 5.13 2.09 -11.10
N THR A 155 4.78 3.35 -11.21
CA THR A 155 4.41 3.98 -12.48
C THR A 155 5.57 4.21 -13.46
N CYS A 156 6.82 4.02 -13.00
CA CYS A 156 8.02 4.13 -13.84
C CYS A 156 8.45 2.80 -14.49
N LEU A 157 7.78 1.67 -14.19
CA LEU A 157 8.04 0.40 -14.89
C LEU A 157 7.65 0.56 -16.36
N THR A 158 8.56 0.17 -17.28
CA THR A 158 8.22 0.03 -18.69
C THR A 158 7.45 -1.26 -18.93
N ASP A 159 6.85 -1.39 -20.11
CA ASP A 159 6.12 -2.61 -20.47
C ASP A 159 7.06 -3.81 -20.56
N GLU A 160 8.26 -3.61 -21.11
CA GLU A 160 9.30 -4.64 -21.19
C GLU A 160 9.77 -5.11 -19.82
N GLN A 161 9.87 -4.20 -18.85
CA GLN A 161 10.20 -4.56 -17.47
C GLN A 161 9.08 -5.36 -16.80
N VAL A 162 7.83 -5.03 -17.07
CA VAL A 162 6.67 -5.80 -16.57
C VAL A 162 6.68 -7.21 -17.13
N GLU A 163 6.87 -7.37 -18.44
CA GLU A 163 6.97 -8.69 -19.09
C GLU A 163 8.17 -9.49 -18.55
N TYR A 164 9.30 -8.82 -18.33
CA TYR A 164 10.48 -9.47 -17.74
C TYR A 164 10.19 -10.01 -16.34
N VAL A 165 9.51 -9.23 -15.48
CA VAL A 165 9.10 -9.69 -14.14
C VAL A 165 8.20 -10.91 -14.23
N ILE A 166 7.22 -10.91 -15.14
CA ILE A 166 6.31 -12.04 -15.38
C ILE A 166 7.10 -13.29 -15.79
N GLU A 167 8.00 -13.16 -16.74
CA GLU A 167 8.82 -14.26 -17.23
C GLU A 167 9.68 -14.85 -16.11
N GLN A 168 10.43 -14.01 -15.39
CA GLN A 168 11.31 -14.47 -14.31
C GLN A 168 10.51 -15.13 -13.17
N PHE A 169 9.37 -14.55 -12.79
CA PHE A 169 8.51 -15.10 -11.76
C PHE A 169 7.96 -16.47 -12.16
N ASN A 170 7.39 -16.61 -13.37
CA ASN A 170 6.85 -17.87 -13.86
C ASN A 170 7.92 -18.97 -13.99
N ARG A 171 9.15 -18.60 -14.33
CA ARG A 171 10.26 -19.56 -14.46
C ARG A 171 10.76 -20.07 -13.11
N MET A 172 10.66 -19.28 -12.05
CA MET A 172 11.32 -19.54 -10.77
C MET A 172 10.38 -20.01 -9.65
N LYS A 173 9.07 -19.75 -9.76
CA LYS A 173 8.08 -20.10 -8.71
C LYS A 173 7.91 -21.61 -8.50
#